data_ad873b420cc9824b5a40be91a15c9223
#
_entry.id   ad873b420cc9824b5a40be91a15c9223
#
_cell.length_a   1.000
_cell.length_b   1.000
_cell.length_c   1.000
_cell.angle_alpha   90.00
_cell.angle_beta   90.00
_cell.angle_gamma   90.00
#
_symmetry.space_group_name_H-M   'P 1'
#
loop_
_entity.id
_entity.type
_entity.pdbx_description
1 polymer ?
#
loop_
_entity_poly.entity_id
_entity_poly.type
_entity_poly.pdbx_seq_one_letter_code
_entity_poly.pdbx_strand_id
1 'polypeptide(L)'
;MLRKNLYWLLLCLFLAGCGMIDYHPYDVHISGETNVNAHNIEKIEANCKGKTTIRFAVMGDSQRWYDATEDFVKEINKRDSIDFVIHGGDMSDFGVTKEFLWQRDIMNGLKVPYVALIGNHDCLGTGEETYKTVFGPTNFSFIAGNVKFVCLNTNALEYDYSEPIPNFTFMEEEITNRSDEFEKSVVCMHARPFTGVFNDNVAKVFQHYVTQYKGLQFCTAAHTHHFRDDILFDDGIHYITSDCMDYRTYLVFTIAPESTSENPDYELVEY
;
A
#
# COMPACT_ATOMS: atom_id res chain seq x y z
N MET A 1 -24.38 -33.73 -48.40
CA MET A 1 -24.14 -34.01 -46.98
C MET A 1 -22.97 -33.21 -46.37
N LEU A 2 -21.83 -33.13 -47.02
CA LEU A 2 -20.62 -32.45 -46.48
C LEU A 2 -20.85 -30.96 -46.13
N ARG A 3 -21.58 -30.17 -46.96
CA ARG A 3 -21.83 -28.74 -46.69
C ARG A 3 -22.69 -28.48 -45.44
N LYS A 4 -23.70 -29.34 -45.18
CA LYS A 4 -24.52 -29.19 -43.96
C LYS A 4 -23.73 -29.48 -42.70
N ASN A 5 -22.85 -30.47 -42.72
CA ASN A 5 -22.00 -30.79 -41.57
C ASN A 5 -20.97 -29.70 -41.26
N LEU A 6 -20.48 -29.01 -42.31
CA LEU A 6 -19.57 -27.88 -42.16
C LEU A 6 -20.24 -26.68 -41.46
N TYR A 7 -21.51 -26.37 -41.77
CA TYR A 7 -22.26 -25.32 -41.10
C TYR A 7 -22.53 -25.63 -39.63
N TRP A 8 -22.81 -26.90 -39.31
CA TRP A 8 -22.97 -27.32 -37.92
C TRP A 8 -21.65 -27.27 -37.15
N LEU A 9 -20.54 -27.62 -37.76
CA LEU A 9 -19.19 -27.51 -37.17
C LEU A 9 -18.83 -26.04 -36.89
N LEU A 10 -19.08 -25.16 -37.85
CA LEU A 10 -18.85 -23.73 -37.70
C LEU A 10 -19.77 -23.11 -36.59
N LEU A 11 -21.03 -23.52 -36.52
CA LEU A 11 -21.97 -23.08 -35.49
C LEU A 11 -21.51 -23.58 -34.11
N CYS A 12 -21.04 -24.81 -33.99
CA CYS A 12 -20.48 -25.34 -32.72
C CYS A 12 -19.19 -24.61 -32.31
N LEU A 13 -18.33 -24.21 -33.25
CA LEU A 13 -17.15 -23.40 -32.98
C LEU A 13 -17.51 -21.98 -32.53
N PHE A 14 -18.57 -21.38 -33.08
CA PHE A 14 -19.08 -20.10 -32.61
C PHE A 14 -19.73 -20.18 -31.20
N LEU A 15 -20.40 -21.27 -30.87
CA LEU A 15 -21.00 -21.50 -29.56
C LEU A 15 -19.97 -21.87 -28.50
N ALA A 16 -18.86 -22.50 -28.87
CA ALA A 16 -17.73 -22.78 -27.99
C ALA A 16 -16.90 -21.50 -27.68
N GLY A 17 -17.04 -20.46 -28.50
CA GLY A 17 -16.35 -19.17 -28.31
C GLY A 17 -16.99 -18.26 -27.27
N CYS A 18 -18.21 -18.55 -26.80
CA CYS A 18 -18.88 -17.70 -25.80
C CYS A 18 -18.21 -17.67 -24.42
N GLY A 19 -17.34 -18.63 -24.08
CA GLY A 19 -16.56 -18.61 -22.85
C GLY A 19 -15.14 -18.04 -23.00
N MET A 20 -14.73 -17.62 -24.22
CA MET A 20 -13.41 -17.02 -24.46
C MET A 20 -13.44 -15.48 -24.42
N ILE A 21 -14.60 -14.86 -24.27
CA ILE A 21 -14.78 -13.41 -24.09
C ILE A 21 -15.49 -13.18 -22.78
N ASP A 22 -14.93 -13.73 -21.73
CA ASP A 22 -15.30 -13.36 -20.36
C ASP A 22 -14.41 -12.17 -20.00
N TYR A 23 -14.76 -11.01 -20.53
CA TYR A 23 -14.01 -9.78 -20.33
C TYR A 23 -14.95 -8.67 -19.87
N HIS A 24 -15.24 -8.70 -18.57
CA HIS A 24 -15.74 -7.52 -17.90
C HIS A 24 -14.56 -6.90 -17.12
N PRO A 25 -14.20 -5.62 -17.33
CA PRO A 25 -13.06 -4.99 -16.64
C PRO A 25 -13.15 -5.08 -15.11
N TYR A 26 -14.35 -5.11 -14.58
CA TYR A 26 -14.64 -5.22 -13.14
C TYR A 26 -15.01 -6.65 -12.70
N ASP A 27 -14.66 -7.65 -13.49
CA ASP A 27 -14.83 -9.05 -13.06
C ASP A 27 -13.72 -9.40 -12.05
N VAL A 28 -14.11 -9.74 -10.83
CA VAL A 28 -13.18 -10.12 -9.75
C VAL A 28 -12.73 -11.56 -9.94
N HIS A 29 -12.10 -11.85 -11.09
CA HIS A 29 -11.45 -13.12 -11.35
C HIS A 29 -9.97 -13.06 -10.97
N ILE A 30 -9.67 -13.47 -9.74
CA ILE A 30 -8.32 -13.39 -9.18
C ILE A 30 -7.62 -14.72 -9.35
N SER A 31 -6.43 -14.66 -9.97
CA SER A 31 -5.51 -15.79 -10.09
C SER A 31 -4.18 -15.48 -9.39
N GLY A 32 -3.48 -16.51 -8.96
CA GLY A 32 -2.18 -16.37 -8.28
C GLY A 32 -2.32 -16.11 -6.78
N GLU A 33 -1.31 -15.45 -6.19
CA GLU A 33 -1.22 -15.22 -4.76
C GLU A 33 -2.30 -14.26 -4.25
N THR A 34 -2.86 -14.55 -3.08
CA THR A 34 -3.83 -13.74 -2.33
C THR A 34 -3.32 -13.51 -0.91
N ASN A 35 -3.93 -12.59 -0.17
CA ASN A 35 -3.50 -12.22 1.19
C ASN A 35 -2.01 -11.87 1.29
N VAL A 36 -1.48 -11.19 0.27
CA VAL A 36 -0.05 -10.87 0.11
C VAL A 36 0.50 -10.18 1.35
N ASN A 37 -0.23 -9.18 1.91
CA ASN A 37 0.23 -8.47 3.09
C ASN A 37 0.43 -9.41 4.28
N ALA A 38 -0.51 -10.31 4.55
CA ALA A 38 -0.41 -11.25 5.67
C ALA A 38 0.84 -12.15 5.56
N HIS A 39 1.06 -12.75 4.38
CA HIS A 39 2.23 -13.60 4.12
C HIS A 39 3.55 -12.83 4.23
N ASN A 40 3.57 -11.58 3.75
CA ASN A 40 4.78 -10.77 3.79
C ASN A 40 5.02 -10.18 5.18
N ILE A 41 3.98 -9.85 5.95
CA ILE A 41 4.11 -9.43 7.36
C ILE A 41 4.80 -10.53 8.18
N GLU A 42 4.39 -11.79 8.03
CA GLU A 42 5.06 -12.92 8.69
C GLU A 42 6.57 -12.95 8.35
N LYS A 43 6.94 -12.72 7.09
CA LYS A 43 8.34 -12.66 6.65
C LYS A 43 9.06 -11.44 7.24
N ILE A 44 8.42 -10.25 7.23
CA ILE A 44 9.00 -9.02 7.79
C ILE A 44 9.29 -9.22 9.28
N GLU A 45 8.30 -9.66 10.05
CA GLU A 45 8.45 -9.86 11.49
C GLU A 45 9.54 -10.90 11.81
N ALA A 46 9.58 -12.00 11.06
CA ALA A 46 10.62 -13.01 11.21
C ALA A 46 12.03 -12.50 10.86
N ASN A 47 12.17 -11.80 9.72
CA ASN A 47 13.47 -11.31 9.23
C ASN A 47 14.01 -10.15 10.08
N CYS A 48 13.12 -9.35 10.67
CA CYS A 48 13.49 -8.20 11.50
C CYS A 48 13.60 -8.55 12.99
N LYS A 49 13.27 -9.77 13.39
CA LYS A 49 13.30 -10.17 14.80
C LYS A 49 14.65 -9.88 15.45
N GLY A 50 14.64 -9.06 16.51
CA GLY A 50 15.82 -8.67 17.27
C GLY A 50 16.71 -7.61 16.60
N LYS A 51 16.35 -7.09 15.43
CA LYS A 51 17.01 -5.93 14.85
C LYS A 51 16.70 -4.69 15.68
N THR A 52 17.69 -3.84 15.89
CA THR A 52 17.56 -2.54 16.56
C THR A 52 17.49 -1.39 15.56
N THR A 53 17.99 -1.61 14.35
CA THR A 53 17.88 -0.66 13.25
C THR A 53 17.06 -1.28 12.14
N ILE A 54 16.06 -0.57 11.67
CA ILE A 54 15.17 -0.96 10.58
C ILE A 54 15.35 0.01 9.43
N ARG A 55 15.56 -0.53 8.23
CA ARG A 55 15.68 0.26 7.01
C ARG A 55 14.69 -0.22 5.96
N PHE A 56 13.80 0.65 5.54
CA PHE A 56 12.73 0.29 4.61
C PHE A 56 12.55 1.33 3.52
N ALA A 57 12.04 0.90 2.37
CA ALA A 57 11.70 1.81 1.28
C ALA A 57 10.19 2.07 1.21
N VAL A 58 9.83 3.28 0.80
CA VAL A 58 8.44 3.68 0.53
C VAL A 58 8.34 4.21 -0.89
N MET A 59 7.40 3.69 -1.64
CA MET A 59 6.98 4.17 -2.95
C MET A 59 5.46 4.12 -3.02
N GLY A 60 4.83 4.77 -3.98
CA GLY A 60 3.37 4.75 -4.15
C GLY A 60 2.95 5.31 -5.51
N ASP A 61 1.65 5.42 -5.73
CA ASP A 61 1.08 5.98 -6.95
C ASP A 61 1.71 5.34 -8.21
N SER A 62 1.73 4.01 -8.24
CA SER A 62 2.36 3.23 -9.33
C SER A 62 1.43 3.06 -10.53
N GLN A 63 0.12 3.07 -10.32
CA GLN A 63 -0.94 3.11 -11.32
C GLN A 63 -0.55 2.52 -12.68
N ARG A 64 -0.41 3.40 -13.71
CA ARG A 64 -0.06 3.08 -15.10
C ARG A 64 1.44 3.00 -15.38
N TRP A 65 2.31 3.31 -14.40
CA TRP A 65 3.76 3.37 -14.57
C TRP A 65 4.44 2.02 -14.25
N TYR A 66 4.00 0.96 -14.94
CA TYR A 66 4.50 -0.41 -14.73
C TYR A 66 6.00 -0.53 -14.98
N ASP A 67 6.51 0.07 -16.08
CA ASP A 67 7.94 0.03 -16.42
C ASP A 67 8.80 0.69 -15.32
N ALA A 68 8.34 1.82 -14.77
CA ALA A 68 9.03 2.49 -13.67
C ALA A 68 9.01 1.63 -12.41
N THR A 69 7.90 0.94 -12.13
CA THR A 69 7.79 0.01 -11.00
C THR A 69 8.70 -1.22 -11.18
N GLU A 70 8.81 -1.75 -12.40
CA GLU A 70 9.77 -2.83 -12.69
C GLU A 70 11.22 -2.39 -12.48
N ASP A 71 11.57 -1.17 -12.89
CA ASP A 71 12.91 -0.62 -12.69
C ASP A 71 13.18 -0.35 -11.21
N PHE A 72 12.19 0.12 -10.44
CA PHE A 72 12.26 0.22 -8.98
C PHE A 72 12.58 -1.14 -8.34
N VAL A 73 11.87 -2.21 -8.73
CA VAL A 73 12.14 -3.56 -8.23
C VAL A 73 13.58 -3.99 -8.52
N LYS A 74 14.07 -3.72 -9.73
CA LYS A 74 15.47 -4.00 -10.10
C LYS A 74 16.45 -3.20 -9.24
N GLU A 75 16.14 -1.94 -8.94
CA GLU A 75 16.98 -1.06 -8.12
C GLU A 75 17.01 -1.50 -6.66
N ILE A 76 15.86 -1.76 -6.04
CA ILE A 76 15.79 -2.27 -4.67
C ILE A 76 16.55 -3.60 -4.54
N ASN A 77 16.44 -4.47 -5.53
CA ASN A 77 17.12 -5.77 -5.52
C ASN A 77 18.66 -5.70 -5.58
N LYS A 78 19.24 -4.53 -5.86
CA LYS A 78 20.69 -4.26 -5.78
C LYS A 78 21.12 -3.75 -4.40
N ARG A 79 20.17 -3.36 -3.54
CA ARG A 79 20.43 -2.77 -2.21
C ARG A 79 20.34 -3.83 -1.11
N ASP A 80 21.47 -4.26 -0.58
CA ASP A 80 21.52 -5.33 0.44
C ASP A 80 21.01 -4.88 1.82
N SER A 81 20.71 -3.59 2.01
CA SER A 81 20.39 -3.00 3.33
C SER A 81 18.91 -2.66 3.54
N ILE A 82 18.02 -2.99 2.61
CA ILE A 82 16.58 -2.76 2.75
C ILE A 82 15.95 -4.00 3.38
N ASP A 83 15.19 -3.81 4.44
CA ASP A 83 14.50 -4.91 5.16
C ASP A 83 13.17 -5.28 4.48
N PHE A 84 12.44 -4.28 4.01
CA PHE A 84 11.14 -4.44 3.31
C PHE A 84 10.76 -3.17 2.55
N VAL A 85 9.67 -3.26 1.79
CA VAL A 85 9.10 -2.14 1.03
C VAL A 85 7.65 -1.89 1.48
N ILE A 86 7.24 -0.63 1.54
CA ILE A 86 5.84 -0.21 1.67
C ILE A 86 5.41 0.42 0.35
N HIS A 87 4.38 -0.14 -0.27
CA HIS A 87 3.66 0.48 -1.36
C HIS A 87 2.55 1.35 -0.80
N GLY A 88 2.61 2.65 -1.02
CA GLY A 88 1.75 3.67 -0.42
C GLY A 88 0.33 3.77 -0.99
N GLY A 89 -0.09 2.82 -1.86
CA GLY A 89 -1.42 2.82 -2.48
C GLY A 89 -1.41 3.36 -3.91
N ASP A 90 -2.59 3.38 -4.54
CA ASP A 90 -2.80 3.69 -5.96
C ASP A 90 -1.99 2.76 -6.88
N MET A 91 -2.25 1.45 -6.73
CA MET A 91 -1.71 0.40 -7.58
C MET A 91 -2.48 0.29 -8.90
N SER A 92 -3.77 0.58 -8.87
CA SER A 92 -4.64 0.62 -10.03
C SER A 92 -4.94 2.05 -10.46
N ASP A 93 -5.30 2.24 -11.72
CA ASP A 93 -5.74 3.54 -12.26
C ASP A 93 -7.28 3.67 -12.21
N PHE A 94 -7.97 2.53 -12.35
CA PHE A 94 -9.43 2.47 -12.47
C PHE A 94 -10.10 1.43 -11.55
N GLY A 95 -9.37 0.82 -10.62
CA GLY A 95 -9.89 -0.26 -9.78
C GLY A 95 -10.13 -1.56 -10.55
N VAL A 96 -9.48 -1.76 -11.68
CA VAL A 96 -9.63 -2.93 -12.53
C VAL A 96 -8.80 -4.08 -11.97
N THR A 97 -9.40 -5.27 -11.82
CA THR A 97 -8.74 -6.46 -11.25
C THR A 97 -7.37 -6.73 -11.86
N LYS A 98 -7.22 -6.61 -13.19
CA LYS A 98 -5.93 -6.87 -13.86
C LYS A 98 -4.81 -5.92 -13.45
N GLU A 99 -5.12 -4.66 -13.13
CA GLU A 99 -4.13 -3.68 -12.70
C GLU A 99 -3.49 -4.12 -11.37
N PHE A 100 -4.30 -4.57 -10.40
CA PHE A 100 -3.81 -5.13 -9.14
C PHE A 100 -2.94 -6.38 -9.36
N LEU A 101 -3.36 -7.27 -10.27
CA LEU A 101 -2.59 -8.48 -10.55
C LEU A 101 -1.25 -8.16 -11.21
N TRP A 102 -1.20 -7.20 -12.12
CA TRP A 102 0.06 -6.76 -12.74
C TRP A 102 0.99 -6.12 -11.70
N GLN A 103 0.49 -5.21 -10.88
CA GLN A 103 1.31 -4.58 -9.82
C GLN A 103 1.80 -5.61 -8.80
N ARG A 104 0.94 -6.52 -8.35
CA ARG A 104 1.35 -7.64 -7.48
C ARG A 104 2.47 -8.46 -8.12
N ASP A 105 2.31 -8.84 -9.38
CA ASP A 105 3.28 -9.70 -10.08
C ASP A 105 4.63 -8.99 -10.27
N ILE A 106 4.62 -7.68 -10.54
CA ILE A 106 5.85 -6.87 -10.57
C ILE A 106 6.50 -6.81 -9.18
N MET A 107 5.72 -6.46 -8.15
CA MET A 107 6.22 -6.34 -6.78
C MET A 107 6.71 -7.68 -6.20
N ASN A 108 6.14 -8.80 -6.61
CA ASN A 108 6.63 -10.14 -6.27
C ASN A 108 8.02 -10.44 -6.84
N GLY A 109 8.55 -9.61 -7.74
CA GLY A 109 9.95 -9.64 -8.18
C GLY A 109 10.95 -9.12 -7.15
N LEU A 110 10.51 -8.50 -6.05
CA LEU A 110 11.37 -8.06 -4.96
C LEU A 110 12.00 -9.26 -4.22
N LYS A 111 13.28 -9.14 -3.86
CA LYS A 111 13.97 -10.10 -2.99
C LYS A 111 13.62 -9.94 -1.51
N VAL A 112 13.16 -8.76 -1.14
CA VAL A 112 12.68 -8.42 0.20
C VAL A 112 11.15 -8.43 0.22
N PRO A 113 10.51 -8.72 1.36
CA PRO A 113 9.05 -8.67 1.45
C PRO A 113 8.52 -7.23 1.30
N TYR A 114 7.27 -7.10 0.89
CA TYR A 114 6.58 -5.81 0.82
C TYR A 114 5.18 -5.88 1.40
N VAL A 115 4.65 -4.74 1.79
CA VAL A 115 3.23 -4.54 2.09
C VAL A 115 2.67 -3.44 1.21
N ALA A 116 1.40 -3.53 0.89
CA ALA A 116 0.70 -2.54 0.07
C ALA A 116 -0.48 -1.94 0.83
N LEU A 117 -0.59 -0.61 0.83
CA LEU A 117 -1.75 0.11 1.31
C LEU A 117 -2.78 0.26 0.18
N ILE A 118 -4.02 0.57 0.53
CA ILE A 118 -5.05 0.92 -0.44
C ILE A 118 -5.02 2.42 -0.73
N GLY A 119 -5.01 2.81 -2.02
CA GLY A 119 -5.18 4.18 -2.47
C GLY A 119 -6.61 4.49 -2.91
N ASN A 120 -6.89 5.74 -3.27
CA ASN A 120 -8.25 6.14 -3.67
C ASN A 120 -8.62 5.60 -5.06
N HIS A 121 -7.70 5.51 -6.00
CA HIS A 121 -7.94 4.85 -7.29
C HIS A 121 -8.21 3.35 -7.13
N ASP A 122 -7.64 2.72 -6.11
CA ASP A 122 -7.86 1.32 -5.78
C ASP A 122 -9.28 1.04 -5.24
N CYS A 123 -10.02 2.08 -4.82
CA CYS A 123 -11.41 1.96 -4.36
C CYS A 123 -12.43 2.02 -5.50
N LEU A 124 -12.04 2.36 -6.72
CA LEU A 124 -12.95 2.53 -7.84
C LEU A 124 -13.56 1.20 -8.30
N GLY A 125 -14.81 1.22 -8.75
CA GLY A 125 -15.49 0.04 -9.28
C GLY A 125 -15.55 -1.12 -8.28
N THR A 126 -14.92 -2.25 -8.61
CA THR A 126 -14.74 -3.43 -7.74
C THR A 126 -13.33 -3.51 -7.14
N GLY A 127 -12.60 -2.41 -7.17
CA GLY A 127 -11.19 -2.37 -6.80
C GLY A 127 -10.96 -2.69 -5.33
N GLU A 128 -11.80 -2.19 -4.42
CA GLU A 128 -11.67 -2.51 -2.99
C GLU A 128 -11.84 -4.01 -2.72
N GLU A 129 -12.83 -4.66 -3.36
CA GLU A 129 -13.03 -6.11 -3.24
C GLU A 129 -11.82 -6.88 -3.77
N THR A 130 -11.29 -6.43 -4.91
CA THR A 130 -10.05 -6.98 -5.49
C THR A 130 -8.87 -6.79 -4.56
N TYR A 131 -8.67 -5.57 -4.04
CA TYR A 131 -7.60 -5.29 -3.08
C TYR A 131 -7.70 -6.18 -1.85
N LYS A 132 -8.89 -6.26 -1.22
CA LYS A 132 -9.13 -7.11 -0.05
C LYS A 132 -8.79 -8.58 -0.30
N THR A 133 -9.05 -9.07 -1.51
CA THR A 133 -8.73 -10.45 -1.87
C THR A 133 -7.24 -10.65 -2.14
N VAL A 134 -6.62 -9.74 -2.89
CA VAL A 134 -5.20 -9.86 -3.28
C VAL A 134 -4.27 -9.52 -2.14
N PHE A 135 -4.50 -8.40 -1.44
CA PHE A 135 -3.58 -7.87 -0.43
C PHE A 135 -4.06 -8.12 1.00
N GLY A 136 -5.35 -8.13 1.25
CA GLY A 136 -5.92 -8.35 2.58
C GLY A 136 -6.67 -7.13 3.14
N PRO A 137 -6.82 -7.00 4.46
CA PRO A 137 -7.52 -5.89 5.11
C PRO A 137 -6.96 -4.52 4.72
N THR A 138 -7.84 -3.51 4.63
CA THR A 138 -7.45 -2.13 4.28
C THR A 138 -6.79 -1.37 5.43
N ASN A 139 -7.00 -1.84 6.69
CA ASN A 139 -6.27 -1.40 7.87
C ASN A 139 -5.55 -2.60 8.47
N PHE A 140 -4.28 -2.45 8.78
CA PHE A 140 -3.46 -3.52 9.38
C PHE A 140 -2.26 -2.93 10.11
N SER A 141 -1.63 -3.72 10.97
CA SER A 141 -0.39 -3.36 11.63
C SER A 141 0.60 -4.52 11.65
N PHE A 142 1.88 -4.22 11.81
CA PHE A 142 2.94 -5.21 11.98
C PHE A 142 4.12 -4.62 12.76
N ILE A 143 5.02 -5.47 13.23
CA ILE A 143 6.22 -5.06 13.96
C ILE A 143 7.46 -5.53 13.22
N ALA A 144 8.33 -4.58 12.86
CA ALA A 144 9.65 -4.86 12.32
C ALA A 144 10.71 -4.50 13.37
N GLY A 145 11.38 -5.50 13.92
CA GLY A 145 12.31 -5.31 15.03
C GLY A 145 11.62 -4.74 16.27
N ASN A 146 11.93 -3.48 16.60
CA ASN A 146 11.31 -2.75 17.71
C ASN A 146 10.42 -1.59 17.25
N VAL A 147 10.01 -1.59 15.97
CA VAL A 147 9.18 -0.54 15.36
C VAL A 147 7.84 -1.11 14.91
N LYS A 148 6.75 -0.52 15.39
CA LYS A 148 5.39 -0.84 14.93
C LYS A 148 4.99 0.05 13.77
N PHE A 149 4.44 -0.56 12.75
CA PHE A 149 3.86 0.10 11.58
C PHE A 149 2.35 -0.02 11.65
N VAL A 150 1.64 1.13 11.64
CA VAL A 150 0.18 1.19 11.64
C VAL A 150 -0.26 1.71 10.28
N CYS A 151 -0.84 0.84 9.47
CA CYS A 151 -1.25 1.10 8.10
C CYS A 151 -2.76 1.35 8.05
N LEU A 152 -3.15 2.52 7.55
CA LEU A 152 -4.51 3.04 7.63
C LEU A 152 -5.11 3.30 6.26
N ASN A 153 -6.35 2.88 6.06
CA ASN A 153 -7.18 3.42 4.98
C ASN A 153 -7.68 4.81 5.39
N THR A 154 -7.35 5.80 4.59
CA THR A 154 -7.71 7.21 4.81
C THR A 154 -8.46 7.82 3.63
N ASN A 155 -8.89 6.99 2.66
CA ASN A 155 -9.54 7.40 1.40
C ASN A 155 -11.03 7.72 1.61
N ALA A 156 -11.35 8.61 2.55
CA ALA A 156 -12.72 8.85 3.02
C ALA A 156 -13.68 9.35 1.93
N LEU A 157 -13.17 10.03 0.89
CA LEU A 157 -13.99 10.54 -0.20
C LEU A 157 -14.58 9.41 -1.07
N GLU A 158 -13.92 8.26 -1.10
CA GLU A 158 -14.35 7.08 -1.89
C GLU A 158 -15.44 6.26 -1.19
N TYR A 159 -15.72 6.56 0.06
CA TYR A 159 -16.70 5.84 0.87
C TYR A 159 -17.86 6.76 1.25
N ASP A 160 -19.05 6.19 1.33
CA ASP A 160 -20.15 6.86 2.00
C ASP A 160 -20.01 6.72 3.54
N TYR A 161 -20.94 7.33 4.29
CA TYR A 161 -20.93 7.27 5.75
C TYR A 161 -21.18 5.88 6.35
N SER A 162 -21.36 4.85 5.54
CA SER A 162 -21.53 3.47 6.01
C SER A 162 -20.24 2.82 6.44
N GLU A 163 -19.09 3.34 5.93
CA GLU A 163 -17.74 2.88 6.28
C GLU A 163 -17.01 3.92 7.12
N PRO A 164 -16.44 3.53 8.29
CA PRO A 164 -15.72 4.46 9.16
C PRO A 164 -14.29 4.71 8.64
N ILE A 165 -14.11 5.70 7.77
CA ILE A 165 -12.81 6.08 7.21
C ILE A 165 -12.42 7.50 7.66
N PRO A 166 -11.30 7.71 8.38
CA PRO A 166 -10.42 6.69 9.00
C PRO A 166 -11.14 5.87 10.08
N ASN A 167 -10.71 4.62 10.27
CA ASN A 167 -11.29 3.75 11.29
C ASN A 167 -10.70 4.05 12.68
N PHE A 168 -11.36 4.91 13.45
CA PHE A 168 -10.90 5.31 14.77
C PHE A 168 -10.92 4.17 15.80
N THR A 169 -11.81 3.19 15.68
CA THR A 169 -11.80 2.00 16.54
C THR A 169 -10.51 1.21 16.36
N PHE A 170 -10.12 0.96 15.10
CA PHE A 170 -8.86 0.31 14.81
C PHE A 170 -7.66 1.13 15.33
N MET A 171 -7.68 2.45 15.11
CA MET A 171 -6.60 3.33 15.60
C MET A 171 -6.45 3.28 17.12
N GLU A 172 -7.56 3.29 17.85
CA GLU A 172 -7.58 3.23 19.33
C GLU A 172 -7.06 1.87 19.83
N GLU A 173 -7.51 0.78 19.25
CA GLU A 173 -7.04 -0.56 19.58
C GLU A 173 -5.53 -0.71 19.36
N GLU A 174 -5.01 -0.15 18.27
CA GLU A 174 -3.60 -0.25 17.91
C GLU A 174 -2.65 0.56 18.82
N ILE A 175 -3.14 1.51 19.62
CA ILE A 175 -2.33 2.21 20.61
C ILE A 175 -1.74 1.25 21.65
N THR A 176 -2.54 0.28 22.08
CA THR A 176 -2.15 -0.68 23.14
C THR A 176 -1.83 -2.07 22.63
N ASN A 177 -2.29 -2.43 21.41
CA ASN A 177 -2.06 -3.74 20.83
C ASN A 177 -0.57 -4.02 20.67
N ARG A 178 -0.09 -5.11 21.32
CA ARG A 178 1.33 -5.55 21.30
C ARG A 178 2.31 -4.48 21.85
N SER A 179 1.88 -3.59 22.76
CA SER A 179 2.66 -2.43 23.24
C SER A 179 3.95 -2.76 23.99
N ASP A 180 4.13 -3.99 24.42
CA ASP A 180 5.34 -4.53 25.06
C ASP A 180 6.37 -5.06 24.04
N GLU A 181 6.00 -5.17 22.76
CA GLU A 181 6.87 -5.73 21.71
C GLU A 181 7.64 -4.66 20.91
N PHE A 182 7.33 -3.38 21.08
CA PHE A 182 7.95 -2.28 20.33
C PHE A 182 8.23 -1.06 21.20
N GLU A 183 9.11 -0.18 20.74
CA GLU A 183 9.45 1.10 21.39
C GLU A 183 9.16 2.31 20.50
N LYS A 184 9.04 2.10 19.20
CA LYS A 184 8.83 3.15 18.21
C LYS A 184 7.66 2.80 17.30
N SER A 185 7.05 3.80 16.66
CA SER A 185 5.99 3.56 15.69
C SER A 185 6.09 4.49 14.47
N VAL A 186 5.50 4.05 13.38
CA VAL A 186 5.29 4.80 12.14
C VAL A 186 3.83 4.61 11.73
N VAL A 187 3.18 5.69 11.31
CA VAL A 187 1.84 5.63 10.73
C VAL A 187 1.95 5.77 9.22
N CYS A 188 1.35 4.81 8.50
CA CYS A 188 1.39 4.76 7.05
C CYS A 188 -0.03 4.93 6.50
N MET A 189 -0.18 5.78 5.50
CA MET A 189 -1.47 6.04 4.86
C MET A 189 -1.27 6.39 3.38
N HIS A 190 -2.33 6.33 2.59
CA HIS A 190 -2.27 6.84 1.22
C HIS A 190 -2.48 8.36 1.22
N ALA A 191 -3.68 8.81 1.57
CA ALA A 191 -4.04 10.23 1.62
C ALA A 191 -3.84 10.79 3.04
N ARG A 192 -2.95 11.76 3.21
CA ARG A 192 -2.78 12.47 4.48
C ARG A 192 -3.84 13.56 4.67
N PRO A 193 -4.04 14.08 5.89
CA PRO A 193 -4.89 15.25 6.11
C PRO A 193 -4.57 16.40 5.15
N PHE A 194 -5.60 17.09 4.71
CA PHE A 194 -5.56 18.27 3.81
C PHE A 194 -5.12 17.97 2.37
N THR A 195 -5.44 16.78 1.86
CA THR A 195 -5.17 16.39 0.46
C THR A 195 -6.43 16.14 -0.39
N GLY A 196 -7.60 16.49 0.12
CA GLY A 196 -8.88 16.43 -0.60
C GLY A 196 -9.59 15.08 -0.58
N VAL A 197 -8.85 13.96 -0.46
CA VAL A 197 -9.43 12.61 -0.32
C VAL A 197 -9.64 12.26 1.16
N PHE A 198 -8.81 12.78 2.03
CA PHE A 198 -8.97 12.67 3.48
C PHE A 198 -10.19 13.49 3.94
N ASN A 199 -10.90 13.00 4.97
CA ASN A 199 -11.98 13.78 5.59
C ASN A 199 -11.40 14.82 6.57
N ASP A 200 -11.16 16.03 6.09
CA ASP A 200 -10.55 17.10 6.88
C ASP A 200 -11.38 17.53 8.10
N ASN A 201 -12.69 17.24 8.13
CA ASN A 201 -13.52 17.51 9.31
C ASN A 201 -13.07 16.72 10.55
N VAL A 202 -12.44 15.57 10.36
CA VAL A 202 -11.93 14.73 11.46
C VAL A 202 -10.41 14.80 11.61
N ALA A 203 -9.72 15.68 10.88
CA ALA A 203 -8.26 15.75 10.87
C ALA A 203 -7.67 15.95 12.28
N LYS A 204 -8.30 16.76 13.12
CA LYS A 204 -7.86 16.98 14.52
C LYS A 204 -8.07 15.75 15.42
N VAL A 205 -9.14 15.00 15.19
CA VAL A 205 -9.40 13.74 15.91
C VAL A 205 -8.41 12.68 15.45
N PHE A 206 -8.15 12.60 14.16
CA PHE A 206 -7.12 11.73 13.60
C PHE A 206 -5.75 12.03 14.24
N GLN A 207 -5.33 13.30 14.27
CA GLN A 207 -4.07 13.70 14.88
C GLN A 207 -4.01 13.38 16.38
N HIS A 208 -5.13 13.53 17.10
CA HIS A 208 -5.20 13.15 18.51
C HIS A 208 -4.85 11.66 18.72
N TYR A 209 -5.33 10.75 17.87
CA TYR A 209 -4.95 9.34 17.95
C TYR A 209 -3.50 9.09 17.50
N VAL A 210 -3.07 9.75 16.43
CA VAL A 210 -1.69 9.62 15.91
C VAL A 210 -0.66 9.96 16.98
N THR A 211 -0.89 11.03 17.76
CA THR A 211 0.02 11.48 18.84
C THR A 211 0.09 10.51 20.04
N GLN A 212 -0.82 9.55 20.14
CA GLN A 212 -0.84 8.57 21.24
C GLN A 212 0.00 7.32 20.96
N TYR A 213 0.45 7.11 19.72
CA TYR A 213 1.29 5.97 19.42
C TYR A 213 2.66 6.06 20.09
N LYS A 214 3.04 5.00 20.80
CA LYS A 214 4.29 4.92 21.55
C LYS A 214 5.50 5.18 20.64
N GLY A 215 6.28 6.21 20.99
CA GLY A 215 7.52 6.54 20.29
C GLY A 215 7.32 6.87 18.81
N LEU A 216 6.21 7.52 18.44
CA LEU A 216 5.93 7.90 17.06
C LEU A 216 7.12 8.65 16.45
N GLN A 217 7.59 8.19 15.29
CA GLN A 217 8.70 8.78 14.58
C GLN A 217 8.20 9.78 13.52
N PHE A 218 7.28 9.38 12.69
CA PHE A 218 6.69 10.18 11.61
C PHE A 218 5.48 9.46 11.01
N CYS A 219 4.79 10.15 10.10
CA CYS A 219 3.78 9.57 9.22
C CYS A 219 4.31 9.50 7.80
N THR A 220 4.03 8.42 7.04
CA THR A 220 4.27 8.36 5.60
C THR A 220 2.98 8.41 4.82
N ALA A 221 3.02 9.06 3.65
CA ALA A 221 1.88 9.18 2.74
C ALA A 221 2.31 9.09 1.27
N ALA A 222 1.32 9.08 0.38
CA ALA A 222 1.45 9.13 -1.07
C ALA A 222 0.43 10.13 -1.66
N HIS A 223 -0.33 9.79 -2.71
CA HIS A 223 -1.49 10.50 -3.23
C HIS A 223 -1.22 11.82 -3.95
N THR A 224 -0.37 12.69 -3.43
CA THR A 224 -0.18 14.02 -4.02
C THR A 224 0.77 14.04 -5.21
N HIS A 225 1.36 12.90 -5.55
CA HIS A 225 2.33 12.69 -6.63
C HIS A 225 3.61 13.54 -6.53
N HIS A 226 3.84 14.23 -5.42
CA HIS A 226 5.01 15.08 -5.21
C HIS A 226 5.58 14.84 -3.82
N PHE A 227 6.88 14.65 -3.75
CA PHE A 227 7.62 14.60 -2.49
C PHE A 227 7.34 15.84 -1.65
N ARG A 228 7.01 15.61 -0.39
CA ARG A 228 6.84 16.64 0.64
C ARG A 228 7.27 16.10 1.98
N ASP A 229 7.74 17.01 2.82
CA ASP A 229 7.92 16.81 4.24
C ASP A 229 7.26 17.99 4.96
N ASP A 230 6.07 17.76 5.49
CA ASP A 230 5.23 18.80 6.08
C ASP A 230 4.94 18.50 7.56
N ILE A 231 4.95 19.53 8.41
CA ILE A 231 4.38 19.49 9.75
C ILE A 231 2.98 20.11 9.68
N LEU A 232 1.94 19.27 9.77
CA LEU A 232 0.56 19.69 9.50
C LEU A 232 -0.15 20.32 10.71
N PHE A 233 0.30 19.96 11.91
CA PHE A 233 -0.36 20.34 13.17
C PHE A 233 0.68 20.82 14.17
N ASP A 234 1.11 21.94 14.29
CA ASP A 234 2.06 22.59 15.20
C ASP A 234 2.61 21.74 16.39
N ASP A 235 2.78 20.43 16.18
CA ASP A 235 3.18 19.43 17.18
C ASP A 235 4.51 18.72 16.85
N GLY A 236 5.15 19.12 15.76
CA GLY A 236 6.45 18.61 15.35
C GLY A 236 6.40 17.24 14.64
N ILE A 237 5.22 16.68 14.36
CA ILE A 237 5.12 15.41 13.64
C ILE A 237 5.21 15.63 12.14
N HIS A 238 6.17 14.96 11.52
CA HIS A 238 6.40 14.99 10.09
C HIS A 238 5.42 14.08 9.34
N TYR A 239 4.85 14.60 8.26
CA TYR A 239 4.08 13.88 7.26
C TYR A 239 4.89 13.86 5.97
N ILE A 240 5.55 12.73 5.68
CA ILE A 240 6.49 12.58 4.59
C ILE A 240 5.79 11.85 3.45
N THR A 241 5.60 12.54 2.33
CA THR A 241 4.85 12.07 1.16
C THR A 241 5.83 11.69 0.04
N SER A 242 5.65 10.52 -0.57
CA SER A 242 6.43 10.09 -1.74
C SER A 242 5.95 10.77 -3.03
N ASP A 243 6.83 10.84 -4.03
CA ASP A 243 6.42 11.09 -5.41
C ASP A 243 5.61 9.91 -5.98
N CYS A 244 4.96 10.11 -7.14
CA CYS A 244 4.48 9.01 -7.96
C CYS A 244 5.63 8.37 -8.76
N MET A 245 5.41 7.14 -9.25
CA MET A 245 6.43 6.37 -9.95
C MET A 245 6.86 6.96 -11.30
N ASP A 246 6.12 7.92 -11.86
CA ASP A 246 6.52 8.66 -13.07
C ASP A 246 7.84 9.42 -12.87
N TYR A 247 8.08 9.93 -11.66
CA TYR A 247 9.31 10.63 -11.32
C TYR A 247 10.51 9.72 -11.07
N ARG A 248 10.32 8.40 -11.04
CA ARG A 248 11.39 7.42 -10.78
C ARG A 248 12.14 7.70 -9.49
N THR A 249 11.40 8.04 -8.43
CA THR A 249 11.94 8.27 -7.09
C THR A 249 11.27 7.38 -6.06
N TYR A 250 11.93 7.17 -4.95
CA TYR A 250 11.38 6.51 -3.78
C TYR A 250 12.10 7.00 -2.52
N LEU A 251 11.48 6.80 -1.38
CA LEU A 251 12.06 7.15 -0.08
C LEU A 251 12.70 5.93 0.57
N VAL A 252 13.83 6.11 1.22
CA VAL A 252 14.45 5.12 2.10
C VAL A 252 14.53 5.70 3.50
N PHE A 253 13.89 5.07 4.45
CA PHE A 253 13.89 5.45 5.86
C PHE A 253 14.82 4.58 6.66
N THR A 254 15.49 5.17 7.66
CA THR A 254 16.27 4.46 8.67
C THR A 254 15.75 4.79 10.05
N ILE A 255 15.36 3.78 10.82
CA ILE A 255 14.98 3.94 12.23
C ILE A 255 15.96 3.14 13.07
N ALA A 256 16.80 3.88 13.79
CA ALA A 256 17.81 3.36 14.71
C ALA A 256 17.42 3.65 16.18
N PRO A 257 18.10 3.12 17.18
CA PRO A 257 17.78 3.41 18.59
C PRO A 257 17.77 4.90 18.92
N GLU A 258 18.67 5.68 18.33
CA GLU A 258 18.82 7.13 18.50
C GLU A 258 17.84 7.97 17.68
N SER A 259 17.12 7.41 16.72
CA SER A 259 16.17 8.17 15.86
C SER A 259 15.06 8.81 16.71
N THR A 260 14.71 10.04 16.36
CA THR A 260 13.67 10.85 17.02
C THR A 260 12.66 11.37 16.00
N SER A 261 11.51 11.81 16.46
CA SER A 261 10.47 12.41 15.62
C SER A 261 10.83 13.81 15.10
N GLU A 262 11.77 14.51 15.76
CA GLU A 262 12.15 15.88 15.39
C GLU A 262 12.98 15.96 14.12
N ASN A 263 13.67 14.86 13.77
CA ASN A 263 14.54 14.80 12.59
C ASN A 263 14.51 13.38 12.02
N PRO A 264 13.46 13.01 11.28
CA PRO A 264 13.37 11.70 10.62
C PRO A 264 14.56 11.47 9.67
N ASP A 265 15.17 10.30 9.75
CA ASP A 265 16.27 9.92 8.86
C ASP A 265 15.71 9.26 7.60
N TYR A 266 15.78 9.99 6.49
CA TYR A 266 15.34 9.48 5.19
C TYR A 266 16.20 10.01 4.03
N GLU A 267 16.18 9.27 2.93
CA GLU A 267 16.84 9.59 1.66
C GLU A 267 15.78 9.55 0.55
N LEU A 268 15.68 10.62 -0.25
CA LEU A 268 14.96 10.60 -1.52
C LEU A 268 15.92 10.10 -2.60
N VAL A 269 15.62 8.96 -3.18
CA VAL A 269 16.44 8.26 -4.17
C VAL A 269 15.82 8.38 -5.55
N GLU A 270 16.60 8.79 -6.54
CA GLU A 270 16.27 8.76 -7.97
C GLU A 270 16.98 7.56 -8.64
N TYR A 271 16.30 6.85 -9.61
CA TYR A 271 16.82 5.64 -10.26
C TYR A 271 16.49 5.56 -11.75
#